data_75f00e9682c97f434a3a2923eaa409d3
#
_entry.id   75f00e9682c97f434a3a2923eaa409d3
#
_cell.length_a   1.000
_cell.length_b   1.000
_cell.length_c   1.000
_cell.angle_alpha   90.00
_cell.angle_beta   90.00
_cell.angle_gamma   90.00
#
_symmetry.space_group_name_H-M   'P 1'
#
loop_
_entity.id
_entity.type
_entity.pdbx_description
1 polymer ?
#
loop_
_entity_poly.entity_id
_entity_poly.type
_entity_poly.pdbx_seq_one_letter_code
_entity_poly.pdbx_strand_id
1 'polypeptide(L)'
;MAMDLFLPPSVQDADESLEDFVVRRLGREAFERMAQPMIGGIYSANPKELSLKATMPQFLQLEQRFGSIIRALVETTSARRAGGARYNIFRTFPTGMRALVDRLVQTLPLSSVQTKATVIGLRRQQGEEENQTLPKWEIHFDDGQSLVVDAVCMTLPAVQTAKLLTSFVPEVAKLLKTIPYTSSATINLAFERSQIGHRLDGMGFVVPAIENQSITACTFSSLKFPYRAPEGKVLLRAFAGGALQQDLLERSDPDLLESVLSDLCQLLQIEGIPIFSRITRWTASPQYHLGHLDRISQIETEVSKIHGLELAGNAFHGVGVPDCVRSANQAAGAILQYLFSLPLTR
;
A
#
# COMPACT_ATOMS: atom_id res chain seq x y z
N MET A 1 -13.16 -26.47 2.49
CA MET A 1 -11.98 -26.51 1.58
C MET A 1 -12.10 -27.56 0.48
N ALA A 2 -12.36 -28.84 0.76
CA ALA A 2 -12.42 -29.90 -0.28
C ALA A 2 -13.43 -29.66 -1.40
N MET A 3 -14.50 -28.92 -1.15
CA MET A 3 -15.51 -28.58 -2.16
C MET A 3 -14.95 -27.75 -3.34
N ASP A 4 -13.86 -27.02 -3.15
CA ASP A 4 -13.20 -26.24 -4.22
C ASP A 4 -12.81 -27.08 -5.44
N LEU A 5 -12.52 -28.36 -5.23
CA LEU A 5 -12.17 -29.31 -6.31
C LEU A 5 -13.32 -29.61 -7.29
N PHE A 6 -14.58 -29.39 -6.85
CA PHE A 6 -15.79 -29.75 -7.57
C PHE A 6 -16.62 -28.54 -8.02
N LEU A 7 -16.31 -27.34 -7.51
CA LEU A 7 -17.01 -26.12 -7.88
C LEU A 7 -16.56 -25.64 -9.26
N PRO A 8 -17.49 -25.26 -10.16
CA PRO A 8 -17.11 -24.66 -11.43
C PRO A 8 -16.45 -23.28 -11.19
N PRO A 9 -15.55 -22.84 -12.11
CA PRO A 9 -15.04 -21.48 -12.07
C PRO A 9 -16.19 -20.47 -12.26
N SER A 10 -16.01 -19.29 -11.69
CA SER A 10 -16.97 -18.19 -11.89
C SER A 10 -17.00 -17.78 -13.36
N VAL A 11 -18.20 -17.65 -13.92
CA VAL A 11 -18.42 -17.17 -15.30
C VAL A 11 -18.58 -15.65 -15.32
N GLN A 12 -18.69 -15.00 -14.15
CA GLN A 12 -18.93 -13.58 -14.04
C GLN A 12 -17.62 -12.80 -14.21
N ASP A 13 -17.61 -11.87 -15.15
CA ASP A 13 -16.54 -10.85 -15.30
C ASP A 13 -16.70 -9.70 -14.29
N ALA A 14 -17.67 -9.80 -13.39
CA ALA A 14 -17.93 -8.83 -12.34
C ALA A 14 -16.82 -8.88 -11.29
N ASP A 15 -16.47 -7.70 -10.77
CA ASP A 15 -15.51 -7.57 -9.68
C ASP A 15 -16.08 -8.23 -8.41
N GLU A 16 -15.35 -9.21 -7.87
CA GLU A 16 -15.74 -10.00 -6.70
C GLU A 16 -14.92 -9.57 -5.49
N SER A 17 -15.55 -9.51 -4.31
CA SER A 17 -14.84 -9.23 -3.08
C SER A 17 -13.95 -10.40 -2.66
N LEU A 18 -12.90 -10.10 -1.88
CA LEU A 18 -12.05 -11.14 -1.31
C LEU A 18 -12.85 -12.11 -0.44
N GLU A 19 -13.79 -11.60 0.37
CA GLU A 19 -14.62 -12.44 1.23
C GLU A 19 -15.49 -13.37 0.39
N ASP A 20 -16.21 -12.83 -0.61
CA ASP A 20 -17.12 -13.63 -1.44
C ASP A 20 -16.37 -14.73 -2.17
N PHE A 21 -15.20 -14.39 -2.75
CA PHE A 21 -14.36 -15.37 -3.43
C PHE A 21 -13.91 -16.50 -2.50
N VAL A 22 -13.35 -16.16 -1.33
CA VAL A 22 -12.81 -17.16 -0.43
C VAL A 22 -13.92 -18.00 0.19
N VAL A 23 -15.02 -17.37 0.58
CA VAL A 23 -16.19 -18.10 1.13
C VAL A 23 -16.78 -19.04 0.10
N ARG A 24 -16.94 -18.59 -1.15
CA ARG A 24 -17.45 -19.42 -2.25
C ARG A 24 -16.54 -20.61 -2.54
N ARG A 25 -15.22 -20.41 -2.57
CA ARG A 25 -14.25 -21.46 -2.95
C ARG A 25 -13.83 -22.35 -1.78
N LEU A 26 -13.53 -21.77 -0.64
CA LEU A 26 -12.87 -22.46 0.47
C LEU A 26 -13.73 -22.56 1.74
N GLY A 27 -14.85 -21.82 1.80
CA GLY A 27 -15.77 -21.79 2.92
C GLY A 27 -15.45 -20.72 3.97
N ARG A 28 -16.45 -20.46 4.81
CA ARG A 28 -16.43 -19.40 5.84
C ARG A 28 -15.27 -19.56 6.83
N GLU A 29 -15.04 -20.74 7.34
CA GLU A 29 -13.98 -20.99 8.32
C GLU A 29 -12.59 -20.72 7.74
N ALA A 30 -12.34 -21.11 6.49
CA ALA A 30 -11.08 -20.82 5.80
C ALA A 30 -10.89 -19.30 5.60
N PHE A 31 -11.98 -18.59 5.35
CA PHE A 31 -11.95 -17.14 5.27
C PHE A 31 -11.59 -16.52 6.63
N GLU A 32 -12.33 -16.81 7.67
CA GLU A 32 -12.19 -16.16 8.98
C GLU A 32 -10.85 -16.46 9.66
N ARG A 33 -10.35 -17.71 9.55
CA ARG A 33 -9.14 -18.15 10.26
C ARG A 33 -7.85 -18.04 9.44
N MET A 34 -7.93 -17.91 8.13
CA MET A 34 -6.74 -17.91 7.28
C MET A 34 -6.69 -16.70 6.33
N ALA A 35 -7.67 -16.51 5.45
CA ALA A 35 -7.56 -15.52 4.40
C ALA A 35 -7.72 -14.08 4.96
N GLN A 36 -8.70 -13.85 5.82
CA GLN A 36 -8.94 -12.53 6.42
C GLN A 36 -7.73 -12.05 7.23
N PRO A 37 -7.14 -12.80 8.17
CA PRO A 37 -6.00 -12.29 8.93
C PRO A 37 -4.74 -12.10 8.09
N MET A 38 -4.49 -12.96 7.09
CA MET A 38 -3.33 -12.79 6.21
C MET A 38 -3.43 -11.52 5.37
N ILE A 39 -4.61 -11.21 4.86
CA ILE A 39 -4.82 -10.09 3.95
C ILE A 39 -5.08 -8.80 4.73
N GLY A 40 -5.77 -8.90 5.87
CA GLY A 40 -5.93 -7.78 6.80
C GLY A 40 -4.60 -7.16 7.23
N GLY A 41 -3.56 -7.99 7.44
CA GLY A 41 -2.20 -7.53 7.74
C GLY A 41 -1.51 -6.79 6.59
N ILE A 42 -1.89 -7.04 5.32
CA ILE A 42 -1.30 -6.42 4.14
C ILE A 42 -2.02 -5.12 3.75
N TYR A 43 -3.34 -5.17 3.64
CA TYR A 43 -4.15 -4.07 3.11
C TYR A 43 -4.84 -3.25 4.19
N SER A 44 -4.91 -3.74 5.43
CA SER A 44 -5.68 -3.14 6.53
C SER A 44 -7.13 -2.84 6.14
N ALA A 45 -7.70 -3.63 5.21
CA ALA A 45 -8.95 -3.40 4.54
C ALA A 45 -10.10 -4.24 5.14
N ASN A 46 -11.33 -3.83 4.85
CA ASN A 46 -12.49 -4.69 5.02
C ASN A 46 -12.56 -5.68 3.83
N PRO A 47 -12.42 -7.00 4.05
CA PRO A 47 -12.43 -7.98 2.97
C PRO A 47 -13.72 -8.05 2.16
N LYS A 48 -14.85 -7.60 2.72
CA LYS A 48 -16.15 -7.51 2.02
C LYS A 48 -16.16 -6.46 0.91
N GLU A 49 -15.32 -5.45 1.05
CA GLU A 49 -15.24 -4.33 0.12
C GLU A 49 -14.01 -4.43 -0.79
N LEU A 50 -13.00 -5.23 -0.39
CA LEU A 50 -11.73 -5.34 -1.08
C LEU A 50 -11.88 -6.08 -2.40
N SER A 51 -11.61 -5.41 -3.52
CA SER A 51 -11.61 -6.00 -4.86
C SER A 51 -10.53 -7.06 -5.01
N LEU A 52 -10.90 -8.28 -5.32
CA LEU A 52 -9.93 -9.34 -5.63
C LEU A 52 -9.20 -9.06 -6.96
N LYS A 53 -9.90 -8.52 -7.95
CA LYS A 53 -9.35 -8.17 -9.27
C LYS A 53 -8.27 -7.10 -9.16
N ALA A 54 -8.45 -6.11 -8.29
CA ALA A 54 -7.50 -5.02 -8.10
C ALA A 54 -6.31 -5.41 -7.19
N THR A 55 -6.49 -6.35 -6.26
CA THR A 55 -5.47 -6.66 -5.24
C THR A 55 -4.73 -7.95 -5.50
N MET A 56 -5.44 -8.99 -5.92
CA MET A 56 -4.91 -10.35 -6.08
C MET A 56 -5.44 -11.05 -7.33
N PRO A 57 -5.29 -10.45 -8.53
CA PRO A 57 -5.83 -11.01 -9.79
C PRO A 57 -5.31 -12.41 -10.09
N GLN A 58 -4.16 -12.78 -9.53
CA GLN A 58 -3.59 -14.12 -9.72
C GLN A 58 -4.51 -15.25 -9.22
N PHE A 59 -5.34 -15.02 -8.20
CA PHE A 59 -6.27 -16.04 -7.74
C PHE A 59 -7.41 -16.27 -8.73
N LEU A 60 -7.91 -15.21 -9.37
CA LEU A 60 -8.87 -15.33 -10.45
C LEU A 60 -8.28 -16.08 -11.65
N GLN A 61 -7.03 -15.76 -12.02
CA GLN A 61 -6.33 -16.45 -13.10
C GLN A 61 -6.11 -17.95 -12.79
N LEU A 62 -5.78 -18.28 -11.53
CA LEU A 62 -5.65 -19.66 -11.09
C LEU A 62 -6.98 -20.40 -11.14
N GLU A 63 -8.07 -19.77 -10.69
CA GLU A 63 -9.41 -20.34 -10.81
C GLU A 63 -9.78 -20.62 -12.27
N GLN A 64 -9.59 -19.65 -13.16
CA GLN A 64 -9.90 -19.80 -14.58
C GLN A 64 -9.06 -20.91 -15.25
N ARG A 65 -7.78 -20.97 -14.93
CA ARG A 65 -6.85 -21.93 -15.57
C ARG A 65 -7.02 -23.37 -15.06
N PHE A 66 -7.22 -23.55 -13.75
CA PHE A 66 -7.19 -24.86 -13.10
C PHE A 66 -8.57 -25.33 -12.62
N GLY A 67 -9.57 -24.45 -12.66
CA GLY A 67 -10.91 -24.72 -12.13
C GLY A 67 -10.99 -24.81 -10.59
N SER A 68 -9.83 -24.80 -9.90
CA SER A 68 -9.72 -24.97 -8.45
C SER A 68 -8.44 -24.33 -7.94
N ILE A 69 -8.56 -23.58 -6.84
CA ILE A 69 -7.41 -22.99 -6.16
C ILE A 69 -6.52 -24.06 -5.51
N ILE A 70 -7.13 -25.08 -4.92
CA ILE A 70 -6.38 -26.19 -4.31
C ILE A 70 -5.58 -26.95 -5.38
N ARG A 71 -6.18 -27.27 -6.52
CA ARG A 71 -5.48 -27.93 -7.64
C ARG A 71 -4.32 -27.06 -8.15
N ALA A 72 -4.58 -25.78 -8.36
CA ALA A 72 -3.56 -24.83 -8.80
C ALA A 72 -2.37 -24.76 -7.82
N LEU A 73 -2.61 -24.70 -6.52
CA LEU A 73 -1.56 -24.68 -5.50
C LEU A 73 -0.73 -25.96 -5.47
N VAL A 74 -1.35 -27.13 -5.61
CA VAL A 74 -0.65 -28.43 -5.66
C VAL A 74 0.26 -28.50 -6.90
N GLU A 75 -0.24 -28.15 -8.08
CA GLU A 75 0.52 -28.21 -9.33
C GLU A 75 1.67 -27.20 -9.35
N THR A 76 1.41 -25.94 -8.93
CA THR A 76 2.46 -24.90 -8.91
C THR A 76 3.51 -25.15 -7.84
N THR A 77 3.17 -25.76 -6.70
CA THR A 77 4.13 -26.12 -5.65
C THR A 77 5.04 -27.26 -6.11
N SER A 78 4.52 -28.22 -6.83
CA SER A 78 5.30 -29.31 -7.41
C SER A 78 6.32 -28.80 -8.42
N ALA A 79 5.93 -27.87 -9.30
CA ALA A 79 6.80 -27.22 -10.26
C ALA A 79 7.90 -26.37 -9.59
N ARG A 80 7.58 -25.67 -8.50
CA ARG A 80 8.57 -24.86 -7.73
C ARG A 80 9.58 -25.69 -6.95
N ARG A 81 9.24 -26.90 -6.52
CA ARG A 81 10.19 -27.82 -5.85
C ARG A 81 11.27 -28.33 -6.79
N ALA A 82 11.01 -28.34 -8.10
CA ALA A 82 11.99 -28.77 -9.12
C ALA A 82 12.97 -27.65 -9.55
N GLY A 83 12.71 -26.40 -9.23
CA GLY A 83 13.55 -25.26 -9.61
C GLY A 83 14.32 -24.69 -8.42
N GLY A 84 15.62 -24.92 -8.37
CA GLY A 84 16.70 -24.43 -7.50
C GLY A 84 16.51 -23.21 -6.58
N ALA A 85 17.62 -22.74 -6.03
CA ALA A 85 17.84 -21.71 -5.01
C ALA A 85 16.64 -20.83 -4.56
N ARG A 86 16.17 -21.06 -3.34
CA ARG A 86 15.16 -20.23 -2.66
C ARG A 86 15.80 -18.92 -2.21
N TYR A 87 15.65 -17.86 -3.01
CA TYR A 87 15.91 -16.52 -2.50
C TYR A 87 14.86 -16.18 -1.42
N ASN A 88 15.28 -15.55 -0.32
CA ASN A 88 14.36 -15.00 0.64
C ASN A 88 13.41 -14.01 -0.07
N ILE A 89 12.10 -14.23 0.08
CA ILE A 89 11.06 -13.40 -0.55
C ILE A 89 11.15 -11.95 -0.06
N PHE A 90 11.56 -11.78 1.21
CA PHE A 90 11.66 -10.45 1.83
C PHE A 90 13.06 -9.89 1.69
N ARG A 91 13.15 -8.66 1.19
CA ARG A 91 14.38 -7.89 1.07
C ARG A 91 14.28 -6.59 1.85
N THR A 92 15.39 -6.16 2.42
CA THR A 92 15.53 -4.87 3.10
C THR A 92 16.98 -4.42 3.02
N PHE A 93 17.21 -3.13 3.24
CA PHE A 93 18.57 -2.60 3.38
C PHE A 93 19.04 -2.77 4.84
N PRO A 94 20.34 -3.00 5.08
CA PRO A 94 20.87 -3.13 6.44
C PRO A 94 20.52 -1.91 7.33
N THR A 95 20.58 -0.71 6.79
CA THR A 95 20.26 0.54 7.47
C THR A 95 18.78 0.95 7.42
N GLY A 96 17.91 0.12 6.80
CA GLY A 96 16.48 0.40 6.67
C GLY A 96 16.09 0.91 5.29
N MET A 97 14.79 0.92 5.03
CA MET A 97 14.24 1.30 3.72
C MET A 97 14.49 2.77 3.34
N ARG A 98 14.78 3.63 4.32
CA ARG A 98 15.16 5.02 4.05
C ARG A 98 16.40 5.12 3.15
N ALA A 99 17.32 4.14 3.22
CA ALA A 99 18.50 4.10 2.35
C ALA A 99 18.16 4.16 0.85
N LEU A 100 17.00 3.63 0.43
CA LEU A 100 16.53 3.76 -0.94
C LEU A 100 16.25 5.22 -1.32
N VAL A 101 15.52 5.92 -0.47
CA VAL A 101 15.16 7.34 -0.70
C VAL A 101 16.41 8.21 -0.66
N ASP A 102 17.28 8.02 0.34
CA ASP A 102 18.52 8.79 0.48
C ASP A 102 19.43 8.59 -0.74
N ARG A 103 19.50 7.36 -1.28
CA ARG A 103 20.28 7.08 -2.49
C ARG A 103 19.68 7.73 -3.74
N LEU A 104 18.36 7.70 -3.89
CA LEU A 104 17.67 8.38 -5.00
C LEU A 104 17.97 9.89 -4.96
N VAL A 105 17.80 10.52 -3.80
CA VAL A 105 18.09 11.95 -3.64
C VAL A 105 19.54 12.27 -3.98
N GLN A 106 20.51 11.45 -3.56
CA GLN A 106 21.94 11.64 -3.87
C GLN A 106 22.26 11.54 -5.38
N THR A 107 21.43 10.87 -6.17
CA THR A 107 21.64 10.74 -7.63
C THR A 107 21.03 11.87 -8.44
N LEU A 108 20.18 12.69 -7.81
CA LEU A 108 19.57 13.84 -8.46
C LEU A 108 20.55 15.04 -8.50
N PRO A 109 20.42 15.93 -9.49
CA PRO A 109 21.16 17.18 -9.52
C PRO A 109 20.92 17.99 -8.25
N LEU A 110 21.93 18.76 -7.82
CA LEU A 110 21.78 19.70 -6.72
C LEU A 110 20.60 20.65 -7.00
N SER A 111 19.83 20.96 -5.99
CA SER A 111 18.61 21.80 -6.07
C SER A 111 17.36 21.15 -6.72
N SER A 112 17.42 19.92 -7.19
CA SER A 112 16.23 19.22 -7.73
C SER A 112 15.20 18.83 -6.65
N VAL A 113 15.60 18.78 -5.39
CA VAL A 113 14.72 18.43 -4.27
C VAL A 113 14.56 19.62 -3.35
N GLN A 114 13.33 20.13 -3.30
CA GLN A 114 12.94 21.20 -2.38
C GLN A 114 12.05 20.61 -1.27
N THR A 115 12.51 20.73 -0.02
CA THR A 115 11.76 20.31 1.15
C THR A 115 11.18 21.52 1.88
N LYS A 116 10.16 21.31 2.75
CA LYS A 116 9.45 22.39 3.44
C LYS A 116 8.77 23.39 2.47
N ALA A 117 8.37 22.90 1.30
CA ALA A 117 7.65 23.64 0.29
C ALA A 117 6.26 23.00 0.14
N THR A 118 5.25 23.65 0.68
CA THR A 118 3.87 23.18 0.64
C THR A 118 3.17 23.76 -0.57
N VAL A 119 2.78 22.90 -1.52
CA VAL A 119 1.97 23.33 -2.66
C VAL A 119 0.52 23.52 -2.18
N ILE A 120 0.01 24.74 -2.36
CA ILE A 120 -1.36 25.13 -1.98
C ILE A 120 -2.28 25.35 -3.18
N GLY A 121 -1.73 25.50 -4.37
CA GLY A 121 -2.49 25.75 -5.60
C GLY A 121 -1.77 25.30 -6.84
N LEU A 122 -2.57 24.98 -7.86
CA LEU A 122 -2.10 24.64 -9.19
C LEU A 122 -3.00 25.36 -10.20
N ARG A 123 -2.40 26.06 -11.16
CA ARG A 123 -3.10 26.77 -12.21
C ARG A 123 -2.48 26.41 -13.55
N ARG A 124 -3.31 26.29 -14.57
CA ARG A 124 -2.86 26.17 -15.97
C ARG A 124 -2.93 27.54 -16.62
N GLN A 125 -1.79 28.03 -17.09
CA GLN A 125 -1.74 29.22 -17.91
C GLN A 125 -2.16 28.83 -19.34
N GLN A 126 -3.06 29.60 -19.95
CA GLN A 126 -3.39 29.43 -21.36
C GLN A 126 -2.20 29.90 -22.20
N GLY A 127 -1.80 29.10 -23.18
CA GLY A 127 -0.83 29.54 -24.17
C GLY A 127 -1.45 30.65 -25.05
N GLU A 128 -0.65 31.60 -25.46
CA GLU A 128 -1.07 32.61 -26.42
C GLU A 128 -1.10 32.00 -27.81
N GLU A 129 -2.27 31.96 -28.43
CA GLU A 129 -2.45 31.42 -29.81
C GLU A 129 -1.56 32.13 -30.85
N GLU A 130 -1.32 33.42 -30.67
CA GLU A 130 -0.47 34.23 -31.60
C GLU A 130 1.01 33.83 -31.56
N ASN A 131 1.52 33.28 -30.43
CA ASN A 131 2.94 32.95 -30.27
C ASN A 131 3.22 31.44 -30.29
N GLN A 132 2.24 30.59 -30.57
CA GLN A 132 2.36 29.11 -30.46
C GLN A 132 2.96 28.65 -29.12
N THR A 133 2.78 29.43 -28.04
CA THR A 133 3.26 29.06 -26.71
C THR A 133 2.32 28.03 -26.10
N LEU A 134 2.90 26.92 -25.68
CA LEU A 134 2.14 25.84 -25.03
C LEU A 134 1.70 26.25 -23.63
N PRO A 135 0.57 25.71 -23.18
CA PRO A 135 0.09 25.98 -21.84
C PRO A 135 1.09 25.49 -20.81
N LYS A 136 1.46 26.36 -19.88
CA LYS A 136 2.35 26.05 -18.75
C LYS A 136 1.58 25.87 -17.47
N TRP A 137 2.22 25.23 -16.50
CA TRP A 137 1.69 25.05 -15.16
C TRP A 137 2.31 26.06 -14.21
N GLU A 138 1.50 26.70 -13.40
CA GLU A 138 1.94 27.58 -12.32
C GLU A 138 1.59 26.90 -10.99
N ILE A 139 2.62 26.61 -10.19
CA ILE A 139 2.54 25.96 -8.90
C ILE A 139 2.68 27.05 -7.83
N HIS A 140 1.71 27.16 -6.92
CA HIS A 140 1.72 28.13 -5.83
C HIS A 140 2.07 27.48 -4.51
N PHE A 141 2.99 28.09 -3.77
CA PHE A 141 3.45 27.62 -2.46
C PHE A 141 2.84 28.44 -1.32
N ASP A 142 2.86 27.87 -0.10
CA ASP A 142 2.33 28.50 1.12
C ASP A 142 3.13 29.72 1.59
N ASP A 143 4.37 29.88 1.13
CA ASP A 143 5.23 31.06 1.38
C ASP A 143 4.98 32.22 0.41
N GLY A 144 4.00 32.09 -0.48
CA GLY A 144 3.65 33.09 -1.49
C GLY A 144 4.50 33.05 -2.77
N GLN A 145 5.46 32.14 -2.87
CA GLN A 145 6.22 31.94 -4.11
C GLN A 145 5.39 31.16 -5.14
N SER A 146 5.76 31.31 -6.40
CA SER A 146 5.24 30.48 -7.49
C SER A 146 6.35 29.96 -8.39
N LEU A 147 6.09 28.82 -9.05
CA LEU A 147 7.00 28.18 -9.99
C LEU A 147 6.23 27.84 -11.27
N VAL A 148 6.76 28.28 -12.42
CA VAL A 148 6.20 27.94 -13.73
C VAL A 148 6.99 26.77 -14.32
N VAL A 149 6.25 25.72 -14.75
CA VAL A 149 6.82 24.49 -15.29
C VAL A 149 6.03 24.02 -16.52
N ASP A 150 6.65 23.19 -17.35
CA ASP A 150 6.04 22.68 -18.58
C ASP A 150 5.13 21.46 -18.32
N ALA A 151 5.39 20.70 -17.27
CA ALA A 151 4.58 19.54 -16.90
C ALA A 151 4.61 19.29 -15.37
N VAL A 152 3.59 18.59 -14.85
CA VAL A 152 3.44 18.24 -13.44
C VAL A 152 3.14 16.75 -13.30
N CYS A 153 3.87 16.07 -12.43
CA CYS A 153 3.54 14.73 -11.97
C CYS A 153 3.11 14.79 -10.50
N MET A 154 1.84 14.47 -10.21
CA MET A 154 1.31 14.47 -8.85
C MET A 154 1.46 13.09 -8.22
N THR A 155 2.22 13.04 -7.11
CA THR A 155 2.48 11.79 -6.35
C THR A 155 1.90 11.82 -4.94
N LEU A 156 1.00 12.76 -4.68
CA LEU A 156 0.30 12.94 -3.42
C LEU A 156 -0.80 11.87 -3.24
N PRO A 157 -1.25 11.60 -2.00
CA PRO A 157 -2.49 10.85 -1.78
C PRO A 157 -3.66 11.45 -2.57
N ALA A 158 -4.56 10.58 -3.08
CA ALA A 158 -5.62 10.99 -4.01
C ALA A 158 -6.50 12.15 -3.48
N VAL A 159 -6.77 12.18 -2.16
CA VAL A 159 -7.55 13.26 -1.54
C VAL A 159 -6.82 14.61 -1.61
N GLN A 160 -5.50 14.64 -1.40
CA GLN A 160 -4.69 15.86 -1.51
C GLN A 160 -4.57 16.30 -2.98
N THR A 161 -4.33 15.36 -3.90
CA THR A 161 -4.36 15.61 -5.33
C THR A 161 -5.70 16.21 -5.76
N ALA A 162 -6.81 15.65 -5.28
CA ALA A 162 -8.14 16.15 -5.57
C ALA A 162 -8.36 17.60 -5.11
N LYS A 163 -7.82 17.99 -3.95
CA LYS A 163 -7.92 19.38 -3.46
C LYS A 163 -7.24 20.35 -4.43
N LEU A 164 -6.05 20.03 -4.92
CA LEU A 164 -5.31 20.88 -5.85
C LEU A 164 -5.95 20.95 -7.24
N LEU A 165 -6.63 19.87 -7.67
CA LEU A 165 -7.28 19.81 -8.97
C LEU A 165 -8.72 20.33 -8.99
N THR A 166 -9.35 20.59 -7.83
CA THR A 166 -10.78 20.91 -7.75
C THR A 166 -11.17 22.14 -8.57
N SER A 167 -10.34 23.20 -8.59
CA SER A 167 -10.61 24.44 -9.33
C SER A 167 -10.35 24.33 -10.82
N PHE A 168 -9.58 23.33 -11.24
CA PHE A 168 -9.07 23.19 -12.60
C PHE A 168 -9.72 22.02 -13.35
N VAL A 169 -9.82 20.86 -12.72
CA VAL A 169 -10.41 19.63 -13.29
C VAL A 169 -11.35 18.99 -12.28
N PRO A 170 -12.54 19.58 -12.07
CA PRO A 170 -13.46 19.13 -11.02
C PRO A 170 -13.91 17.68 -11.18
N GLU A 171 -14.01 17.15 -12.40
CA GLU A 171 -14.39 15.76 -12.64
C GLU A 171 -13.32 14.77 -12.16
N VAL A 172 -12.04 15.03 -12.45
CA VAL A 172 -10.93 14.23 -11.92
C VAL A 172 -10.88 14.33 -10.39
N ALA A 173 -11.03 15.53 -9.85
CA ALA A 173 -11.04 15.75 -8.40
C ALA A 173 -12.19 15.00 -7.71
N LYS A 174 -13.36 14.92 -8.33
CA LYS A 174 -14.51 14.17 -7.84
C LYS A 174 -14.21 12.66 -7.81
N LEU A 175 -13.66 12.12 -8.88
CA LEU A 175 -13.29 10.71 -8.96
C LEU A 175 -12.19 10.35 -7.94
N LEU A 176 -11.14 11.16 -7.80
CA LEU A 176 -10.08 10.96 -6.83
C LEU A 176 -10.58 10.93 -5.38
N LYS A 177 -11.58 11.75 -5.04
CA LYS A 177 -12.22 11.76 -3.71
C LYS A 177 -12.99 10.48 -3.40
N THR A 178 -13.36 9.69 -4.39
CA THR A 178 -14.06 8.42 -4.19
C THR A 178 -13.13 7.25 -3.87
N ILE A 179 -11.80 7.43 -3.97
CA ILE A 179 -10.84 6.42 -3.51
C ILE A 179 -10.84 6.42 -1.98
N PRO A 180 -11.29 5.32 -1.34
CA PRO A 180 -11.35 5.28 0.11
C PRO A 180 -9.95 5.09 0.70
N TYR A 181 -9.80 5.54 1.96
CA TYR A 181 -8.58 5.42 2.73
C TYR A 181 -8.89 4.87 4.12
N THR A 182 -7.95 4.12 4.67
CA THR A 182 -7.99 3.68 6.06
C THR A 182 -6.72 4.11 6.79
N SER A 183 -6.77 4.00 8.11
CA SER A 183 -5.65 4.26 8.99
C SER A 183 -5.21 2.96 9.68
N SER A 184 -3.93 2.85 10.01
CA SER A 184 -3.37 1.76 10.80
C SER A 184 -2.24 2.28 11.69
N ALA A 185 -1.82 1.49 12.66
CA ALA A 185 -0.66 1.79 13.48
C ALA A 185 0.34 0.63 13.47
N THR A 186 1.62 0.98 13.48
CA THR A 186 2.70 0.04 13.76
C THR A 186 3.32 0.38 15.10
N ILE A 187 3.40 -0.61 15.96
CA ILE A 187 3.96 -0.51 17.31
C ILE A 187 5.24 -1.36 17.35
N ASN A 188 6.38 -0.69 17.41
CA ASN A 188 7.68 -1.36 17.53
C ASN A 188 8.05 -1.45 19.00
N LEU A 189 8.41 -2.65 19.45
CA LEU A 189 8.69 -2.98 20.85
C LEU A 189 9.98 -3.78 20.93
N ALA A 190 10.89 -3.37 21.80
CA ALA A 190 12.10 -4.14 22.07
C ALA A 190 12.07 -4.73 23.50
N PHE A 191 12.55 -5.95 23.61
CA PHE A 191 12.64 -6.71 24.87
C PHE A 191 14.00 -7.39 24.98
N GLU A 192 14.42 -7.71 26.21
CA GLU A 192 15.44 -8.73 26.41
C GLU A 192 14.87 -10.08 25.96
N ARG A 193 15.69 -10.94 25.36
CA ARG A 193 15.24 -12.27 24.93
C ARG A 193 14.69 -13.09 26.09
N SER A 194 15.27 -12.93 27.28
CA SER A 194 14.85 -13.61 28.50
C SER A 194 13.46 -13.23 29.01
N GLN A 195 12.91 -12.07 28.61
CA GLN A 195 11.56 -11.65 28.96
C GLN A 195 10.48 -12.37 28.15
N ILE A 196 10.83 -13.09 27.08
CA ILE A 196 9.88 -13.71 26.16
C ILE A 196 9.93 -15.23 26.32
N GLY A 197 8.87 -15.83 26.86
CA GLY A 197 8.76 -17.28 27.04
C GLY A 197 8.55 -18.05 25.74
N HIS A 198 7.88 -17.43 24.76
CA HIS A 198 7.65 -18.03 23.45
C HIS A 198 8.96 -18.29 22.70
N ARG A 199 9.05 -19.42 21.97
CA ARG A 199 10.26 -19.83 21.23
C ARG A 199 10.69 -18.89 20.11
N LEU A 200 9.75 -18.13 19.53
CA LEU A 200 9.93 -17.28 18.37
C LEU A 200 10.47 -18.06 17.16
N ASP A 201 9.96 -19.25 16.92
CA ASP A 201 10.40 -20.18 15.86
C ASP A 201 9.77 -19.92 14.50
N GLY A 202 9.29 -18.70 14.26
CA GLY A 202 8.70 -18.20 13.03
C GLY A 202 9.17 -16.79 12.70
N MET A 203 8.52 -16.17 11.68
CA MET A 203 8.76 -14.77 11.31
C MET A 203 7.73 -13.80 11.91
N GLY A 204 6.75 -14.33 12.62
CA GLY A 204 5.62 -13.60 13.16
C GLY A 204 4.34 -14.42 13.09
N PHE A 205 3.22 -13.78 13.43
CA PHE A 205 1.89 -14.35 13.34
C PHE A 205 0.86 -13.30 12.94
N VAL A 206 -0.29 -13.76 12.48
CA VAL A 206 -1.48 -12.95 12.21
C VAL A 206 -2.59 -13.35 13.17
N VAL A 207 -3.49 -12.42 13.49
CA VAL A 207 -4.58 -12.63 14.43
C VAL A 207 -5.91 -12.55 13.66
N PRO A 208 -6.71 -13.62 13.65
CA PRO A 208 -8.05 -13.59 13.11
C PRO A 208 -8.94 -12.55 13.81
N ALA A 209 -9.77 -11.83 13.07
CA ALA A 209 -10.67 -10.83 13.66
C ALA A 209 -11.64 -11.43 14.70
N ILE A 210 -11.98 -12.72 14.54
CA ILE A 210 -12.86 -13.44 15.49
C ILE A 210 -12.24 -13.62 16.89
N GLU A 211 -10.92 -13.46 17.03
CA GLU A 211 -10.23 -13.55 18.34
C GLU A 211 -10.35 -12.24 19.16
N ASN A 212 -10.90 -11.16 18.57
CA ASN A 212 -11.17 -9.87 19.21
C ASN A 212 -9.96 -9.25 19.95
N GLN A 213 -8.74 -9.44 19.42
CA GLN A 213 -7.53 -8.85 19.95
C GLN A 213 -7.34 -7.42 19.39
N SER A 214 -6.57 -6.59 20.09
CA SER A 214 -6.22 -5.23 19.64
C SER A 214 -5.19 -5.24 18.50
N ILE A 215 -4.45 -6.32 18.35
CA ILE A 215 -3.48 -6.50 17.26
C ILE A 215 -4.05 -7.34 16.13
N THR A 216 -3.71 -7.00 14.90
CA THR A 216 -4.03 -7.79 13.71
C THR A 216 -2.90 -8.71 13.29
N ALA A 217 -1.66 -8.38 13.66
CA ALA A 217 -0.47 -9.17 13.37
C ALA A 217 0.71 -8.75 14.26
N CYS A 218 1.70 -9.64 14.37
CA CYS A 218 2.99 -9.32 14.95
C CYS A 218 4.11 -9.94 14.13
N THR A 219 5.11 -9.14 13.74
CA THR A 219 6.33 -9.59 13.06
C THR A 219 7.49 -9.66 14.04
N PHE A 220 8.21 -10.76 14.07
CA PHE A 220 9.47 -10.91 14.79
C PHE A 220 10.61 -10.27 14.00
N SER A 221 10.69 -8.93 14.07
CA SER A 221 11.48 -8.11 13.16
C SER A 221 12.98 -8.42 13.19
N SER A 222 13.52 -8.74 14.37
CA SER A 222 14.94 -9.09 14.53
C SER A 222 15.27 -10.52 14.03
N LEU A 223 14.27 -11.41 13.98
CA LEU A 223 14.44 -12.76 13.43
C LEU A 223 14.26 -12.75 11.90
N LYS A 224 13.26 -11.99 11.43
CA LYS A 224 13.00 -11.84 10.00
C LYS A 224 14.14 -11.13 9.27
N PHE A 225 14.77 -10.15 9.91
CA PHE A 225 15.85 -9.36 9.37
C PHE A 225 17.01 -9.32 10.36
N PRO A 226 18.09 -10.07 10.14
CA PRO A 226 19.30 -10.00 10.96
C PRO A 226 19.79 -8.54 11.12
N TYR A 227 20.41 -8.23 12.21
CA TYR A 227 20.97 -6.91 12.57
C TYR A 227 19.92 -5.82 12.92
N ARG A 228 18.64 -6.18 13.13
CA ARG A 228 17.60 -5.24 13.57
C ARG A 228 17.54 -5.06 15.09
N ALA A 229 18.18 -5.92 15.85
CA ALA A 229 18.37 -5.77 17.28
C ALA A 229 19.78 -6.23 17.67
N PRO A 230 20.36 -5.68 18.74
CA PRO A 230 21.59 -6.20 19.32
C PRO A 230 21.42 -7.65 19.82
N GLU A 231 22.54 -8.34 20.00
CA GLU A 231 22.54 -9.69 20.57
C GLU A 231 21.84 -9.71 21.94
N GLY A 232 21.09 -10.77 22.22
CA GLY A 232 20.30 -10.91 23.42
C GLY A 232 19.00 -10.12 23.45
N LYS A 233 18.72 -9.28 22.44
CA LYS A 233 17.50 -8.47 22.35
C LYS A 233 16.60 -8.89 21.19
N VAL A 234 15.32 -8.67 21.35
CA VAL A 234 14.29 -8.98 20.35
C VAL A 234 13.54 -7.71 19.97
N LEU A 235 13.38 -7.46 18.69
CA LEU A 235 12.51 -6.41 18.16
C LEU A 235 11.25 -7.04 17.56
N LEU A 236 10.12 -6.71 18.15
CA LEU A 236 8.78 -7.05 17.67
C LEU A 236 8.14 -5.85 16.97
N ARG A 237 7.31 -6.12 15.97
CA ARG A 237 6.45 -5.11 15.35
C ARG A 237 5.01 -5.61 15.34
N ALA A 238 4.18 -5.04 16.19
CA ALA A 238 2.75 -5.26 16.18
C ALA A 238 2.07 -4.30 15.19
N PHE A 239 0.92 -4.74 14.67
CA PHE A 239 0.04 -3.96 13.80
C PHE A 239 -1.33 -3.87 14.45
N ALA A 240 -1.93 -2.67 14.44
CA ALA A 240 -3.24 -2.41 15.01
C ALA A 240 -4.05 -1.46 14.11
N GLY A 241 -5.37 -1.47 14.25
CA GLY A 241 -6.27 -0.64 13.44
C GLY A 241 -6.62 -1.28 12.10
N GLY A 242 -6.78 -0.46 11.07
CA GLY A 242 -7.36 -0.88 9.79
C GLY A 242 -8.88 -0.72 9.77
N ALA A 243 -9.51 -1.08 8.66
CA ALA A 243 -10.94 -0.85 8.41
C ALA A 243 -11.85 -1.55 9.44
N LEU A 244 -11.39 -2.65 10.07
CA LEU A 244 -12.17 -3.41 11.04
C LEU A 244 -11.97 -2.95 12.49
N GLN A 245 -11.00 -2.08 12.78
CA GLN A 245 -10.62 -1.66 14.14
C GLN A 245 -10.26 -0.16 14.20
N GLN A 246 -11.02 0.69 13.52
CA GLN A 246 -10.73 2.13 13.45
C GLN A 246 -10.74 2.81 14.82
N ASP A 247 -11.65 2.40 15.71
CA ASP A 247 -11.79 2.96 17.06
C ASP A 247 -10.52 2.83 17.91
N LEU A 248 -9.68 1.82 17.65
CA LEU A 248 -8.39 1.67 18.34
C LEU A 248 -7.44 2.85 18.04
N LEU A 249 -7.58 3.45 16.88
CA LEU A 249 -6.70 4.55 16.45
C LEU A 249 -7.15 5.91 16.99
N GLU A 250 -8.34 5.99 17.60
CA GLU A 250 -8.81 7.18 18.30
C GLU A 250 -8.27 7.25 19.74
N ARG A 251 -7.77 6.12 20.28
CA ARG A 251 -7.17 6.05 21.61
C ARG A 251 -5.87 6.85 21.67
N SER A 252 -5.52 7.29 22.89
CA SER A 252 -4.20 7.88 23.14
C SER A 252 -3.06 6.87 22.90
N ASP A 253 -1.83 7.34 22.71
CA ASP A 253 -0.69 6.46 22.52
C ASP A 253 -0.43 5.54 23.75
N PRO A 254 -0.56 6.01 25.01
CA PRO A 254 -0.49 5.13 26.18
C PRO A 254 -1.55 4.02 26.19
N ASP A 255 -2.82 4.36 25.90
CA ASP A 255 -3.93 3.38 25.96
C ASP A 255 -3.81 2.35 24.81
N LEU A 256 -3.37 2.79 23.63
CA LEU A 256 -3.09 1.88 22.52
C LEU A 256 -1.92 0.95 22.83
N LEU A 257 -0.86 1.48 23.44
CA LEU A 257 0.30 0.69 23.85
C LEU A 257 -0.06 -0.36 24.90
N GLU A 258 -0.84 0.02 25.91
CA GLU A 258 -1.32 -0.90 26.96
C GLU A 258 -2.12 -2.06 26.36
N SER A 259 -3.08 -1.74 25.47
CA SER A 259 -3.89 -2.77 24.80
C SER A 259 -3.03 -3.73 24.00
N VAL A 260 -2.07 -3.23 23.22
CA VAL A 260 -1.15 -4.04 22.41
C VAL A 260 -0.21 -4.88 23.28
N LEU A 261 0.29 -4.33 24.38
CA LEU A 261 1.14 -5.05 25.32
C LEU A 261 0.37 -6.18 26.01
N SER A 262 -0.87 -5.93 26.41
CA SER A 262 -1.73 -6.97 27.01
C SER A 262 -1.85 -8.20 26.09
N ASP A 263 -2.16 -7.98 24.81
CA ASP A 263 -2.27 -9.06 23.83
C ASP A 263 -0.94 -9.80 23.62
N LEU A 264 0.16 -9.05 23.47
CA LEU A 264 1.48 -9.64 23.24
C LEU A 264 2.00 -10.40 24.45
N CYS A 265 1.75 -9.90 25.68
CA CYS A 265 2.11 -10.59 26.90
C CYS A 265 1.41 -11.95 27.00
N GLN A 266 0.12 -11.99 26.66
CA GLN A 266 -0.64 -13.23 26.64
C GLN A 266 -0.16 -14.20 25.55
N LEU A 267 0.01 -13.71 24.31
CA LEU A 267 0.32 -14.56 23.15
C LEU A 267 1.78 -15.05 23.13
N LEU A 268 2.71 -14.25 23.61
CA LEU A 268 4.14 -14.53 23.57
C LEU A 268 4.75 -14.84 24.95
N GLN A 269 3.94 -14.88 26.01
CA GLN A 269 4.38 -15.08 27.39
C GLN A 269 5.51 -14.11 27.75
N ILE A 270 5.23 -12.81 27.56
CA ILE A 270 6.20 -11.74 27.85
C ILE A 270 6.04 -11.32 29.31
N GLU A 271 7.16 -11.23 30.03
CA GLU A 271 7.24 -10.74 31.40
C GLU A 271 7.97 -9.39 31.45
N GLY A 272 7.41 -8.45 32.22
CA GLY A 272 7.98 -7.12 32.40
C GLY A 272 7.60 -6.13 31.31
N ILE A 273 8.35 -5.03 31.23
CA ILE A 273 8.08 -3.90 30.32
C ILE A 273 9.07 -3.90 29.14
N PRO A 274 8.70 -3.34 27.97
CA PRO A 274 9.62 -3.20 26.86
C PRO A 274 10.73 -2.21 27.18
N ILE A 275 11.95 -2.49 26.71
CA ILE A 275 13.11 -1.60 26.81
C ILE A 275 12.89 -0.36 25.92
N PHE A 276 12.14 -0.53 24.82
CA PHE A 276 11.85 0.49 23.86
C PHE A 276 10.46 0.28 23.30
N SER A 277 9.72 1.37 23.10
CA SER A 277 8.44 1.38 22.40
C SER A 277 8.37 2.57 21.45
N ARG A 278 7.77 2.35 20.27
CA ARG A 278 7.50 3.42 19.30
C ARG A 278 6.23 3.11 18.51
N ILE A 279 5.27 4.00 18.61
CA ILE A 279 4.03 3.99 17.82
C ILE A 279 4.23 4.88 16.58
N THR A 280 3.77 4.41 15.44
CA THR A 280 3.67 5.21 14.23
C THR A 280 2.28 5.00 13.65
N ARG A 281 1.50 6.08 13.52
CA ARG A 281 0.17 6.09 12.92
C ARG A 281 0.28 6.41 11.44
N TRP A 282 -0.34 5.59 10.63
CA TRP A 282 -0.42 5.72 9.17
C TRP A 282 -1.85 6.08 8.81
N THR A 283 -2.08 7.35 8.50
CA THR A 283 -3.43 7.92 8.36
C THR A 283 -3.98 7.92 6.94
N ALA A 284 -3.21 7.45 5.97
CA ALA A 284 -3.58 7.55 4.55
C ALA A 284 -3.11 6.32 3.75
N SER A 285 -3.73 5.16 4.03
CA SER A 285 -3.54 3.94 3.25
C SER A 285 -4.71 3.77 2.27
N PRO A 286 -4.48 3.86 0.95
CA PRO A 286 -5.55 3.72 -0.03
C PRO A 286 -6.14 2.31 -0.01
N GLN A 287 -7.45 2.22 -0.24
CA GLN A 287 -8.20 0.98 -0.25
C GLN A 287 -8.74 0.70 -1.65
N TYR A 288 -8.51 -0.50 -2.12
CA TYR A 288 -8.95 -0.93 -3.45
C TYR A 288 -10.28 -1.69 -3.33
N HIS A 289 -11.35 -0.91 -3.10
CA HIS A 289 -12.70 -1.47 -3.00
C HIS A 289 -13.23 -1.92 -4.36
N LEU A 290 -14.32 -2.68 -4.35
CA LEU A 290 -15.02 -3.08 -5.56
C LEU A 290 -15.20 -1.91 -6.54
N GLY A 291 -14.96 -2.17 -7.82
CA GLY A 291 -14.98 -1.15 -8.89
C GLY A 291 -13.74 -0.24 -8.91
N HIS A 292 -12.67 -0.56 -8.16
CA HIS A 292 -11.46 0.25 -8.14
C HIS A 292 -10.83 0.42 -9.53
N LEU A 293 -10.66 -0.67 -10.28
CA LEU A 293 -10.03 -0.60 -11.61
C LEU A 293 -10.84 0.25 -12.60
N ASP A 294 -12.16 0.17 -12.55
CA ASP A 294 -13.03 1.00 -13.41
C ASP A 294 -12.90 2.48 -13.04
N ARG A 295 -12.84 2.78 -11.75
CA ARG A 295 -12.58 4.14 -11.23
C ARG A 295 -11.24 4.67 -11.72
N ILE A 296 -10.18 3.87 -11.63
CA ILE A 296 -8.85 4.28 -12.08
C ILE A 296 -8.85 4.50 -13.60
N SER A 297 -9.46 3.63 -14.38
CA SER A 297 -9.60 3.79 -15.83
C SER A 297 -10.32 5.10 -16.21
N GLN A 298 -11.36 5.48 -15.46
CA GLN A 298 -12.04 6.77 -15.66
C GLN A 298 -11.12 7.95 -15.32
N ILE A 299 -10.40 7.89 -14.19
CA ILE A 299 -9.43 8.93 -13.81
C ILE A 299 -8.36 9.09 -14.90
N GLU A 300 -7.77 8.01 -15.36
CA GLU A 300 -6.74 8.02 -16.40
C GLU A 300 -7.27 8.57 -17.73
N THR A 301 -8.50 8.20 -18.09
CA THR A 301 -9.17 8.73 -19.29
C THR A 301 -9.35 10.25 -19.22
N GLU A 302 -9.74 10.77 -18.05
CA GLU A 302 -9.90 12.22 -17.88
C GLU A 302 -8.55 12.94 -17.80
N VAL A 303 -7.56 12.38 -17.12
CA VAL A 303 -6.20 12.95 -17.02
C VAL A 303 -5.51 12.98 -18.36
N SER A 304 -5.67 11.96 -19.21
CA SER A 304 -5.05 11.92 -20.56
C SER A 304 -5.47 13.06 -21.49
N LYS A 305 -6.60 13.71 -21.21
CA LYS A 305 -7.05 14.91 -21.93
C LYS A 305 -6.30 16.18 -21.52
N ILE A 306 -5.49 16.09 -20.46
CA ILE A 306 -4.81 17.22 -19.85
C ILE A 306 -3.31 17.12 -20.12
N HIS A 307 -2.88 17.69 -21.20
CA HIS A 307 -1.46 17.64 -21.60
C HIS A 307 -0.55 18.20 -20.49
N GLY A 308 0.52 17.48 -20.18
CA GLY A 308 1.51 17.84 -19.18
C GLY A 308 1.08 17.58 -17.72
N LEU A 309 0.00 16.83 -17.49
CA LEU A 309 -0.39 16.36 -16.15
C LEU A 309 -0.35 14.84 -16.08
N GLU A 310 0.35 14.31 -15.10
CA GLU A 310 0.39 12.87 -14.82
C GLU A 310 0.17 12.60 -13.33
N LEU A 311 -0.37 11.42 -13.03
CA LEU A 311 -0.58 10.92 -11.68
C LEU A 311 0.25 9.66 -11.45
N ALA A 312 0.88 9.54 -10.27
CA ALA A 312 1.60 8.34 -9.89
C ALA A 312 1.47 8.07 -8.37
N GLY A 313 1.63 6.82 -7.98
CA GLY A 313 1.67 6.44 -6.57
C GLY A 313 0.80 5.24 -6.24
N ASN A 314 0.70 4.98 -4.94
CA ASN A 314 0.06 3.79 -4.39
C ASN A 314 -1.47 3.80 -4.40
N ALA A 315 -2.10 4.89 -4.86
CA ALA A 315 -3.55 4.99 -4.92
C ALA A 315 -4.16 4.34 -6.17
N PHE A 316 -3.35 3.92 -7.15
CA PHE A 316 -3.82 3.56 -8.49
C PHE A 316 -3.68 2.06 -8.81
N HIS A 317 -2.48 1.57 -9.06
CA HIS A 317 -2.23 0.21 -9.61
C HIS A 317 -1.41 -0.71 -8.71
N GLY A 318 -1.36 -0.46 -7.42
CA GLY A 318 -0.69 -1.30 -6.44
C GLY A 318 -0.06 -0.51 -5.31
N VAL A 319 -0.12 -1.09 -4.10
CA VAL A 319 0.34 -0.44 -2.86
C VAL A 319 1.81 -0.72 -2.55
N GLY A 320 2.41 -1.66 -3.25
CA GLY A 320 3.79 -2.08 -3.03
C GLY A 320 4.82 -1.09 -3.58
N VAL A 321 6.02 -1.06 -2.98
CA VAL A 321 7.13 -0.22 -3.50
C VAL A 321 7.44 -0.52 -4.98
N PRO A 322 7.47 -1.79 -5.45
CA PRO A 322 7.67 -2.08 -6.88
C PRO A 322 6.56 -1.49 -7.77
N ASP A 323 5.32 -1.47 -7.28
CA ASP A 323 4.19 -0.91 -8.03
C ASP A 323 4.28 0.62 -8.12
N CYS A 324 4.68 1.28 -7.03
CA CYS A 324 4.95 2.71 -7.02
C CYS A 324 6.07 3.09 -8.00
N VAL A 325 7.15 2.30 -8.06
CA VAL A 325 8.24 2.52 -9.03
C VAL A 325 7.73 2.35 -10.46
N ARG A 326 6.90 1.34 -10.72
CA ARG A 326 6.30 1.10 -12.03
C ARG A 326 5.39 2.27 -12.46
N SER A 327 4.52 2.71 -11.57
CA SER A 327 3.64 3.87 -11.76
C SER A 327 4.45 5.15 -12.05
N ALA A 328 5.52 5.40 -11.27
CA ALA A 328 6.39 6.55 -11.46
C ALA A 328 7.09 6.52 -12.83
N ASN A 329 7.59 5.35 -13.27
CA ASN A 329 8.24 5.22 -14.58
C ASN A 329 7.25 5.44 -15.73
N GLN A 330 6.01 4.98 -15.60
CA GLN A 330 4.96 5.22 -16.61
C GLN A 330 4.65 6.72 -16.72
N ALA A 331 4.40 7.39 -15.60
CA ALA A 331 4.12 8.83 -15.58
C ALA A 331 5.31 9.66 -16.11
N ALA A 332 6.54 9.33 -15.70
CA ALA A 332 7.74 9.99 -16.21
C ALA A 332 7.90 9.79 -17.73
N GLY A 333 7.63 8.58 -18.24
CA GLY A 333 7.64 8.28 -19.67
C GLY A 333 6.63 9.12 -20.45
N ALA A 334 5.40 9.25 -19.95
CA ALA A 334 4.35 10.05 -20.57
C ALA A 334 4.72 11.55 -20.58
N ILE A 335 5.25 12.08 -19.48
CA ILE A 335 5.74 13.46 -19.43
C ILE A 335 6.88 13.70 -20.42
N LEU A 336 7.84 12.79 -20.50
CA LEU A 336 8.94 12.92 -21.45
C LEU A 336 8.43 12.92 -22.92
N GLN A 337 7.52 12.01 -23.26
CA GLN A 337 6.90 12.00 -24.59
C GLN A 337 6.20 13.32 -24.89
N TYR A 338 5.44 13.86 -23.95
CA TYR A 338 4.82 15.17 -24.07
C TYR A 338 5.87 16.27 -24.31
N LEU A 339 6.89 16.37 -23.47
CA LEU A 339 7.93 17.40 -23.56
C LEU A 339 8.72 17.33 -24.90
N PHE A 340 9.03 16.13 -25.39
CA PHE A 340 9.70 15.94 -26.68
C PHE A 340 8.79 16.21 -27.88
N SER A 341 7.47 16.19 -27.73
CA SER A 341 6.52 16.57 -28.76
C SER A 341 6.36 18.09 -28.90
N LEU A 342 6.90 18.87 -27.94
CA LEU A 342 6.84 20.32 -27.94
C LEU A 342 7.79 20.90 -29.01
N PRO A 343 7.40 21.94 -29.77
CA PRO A 343 8.31 22.63 -30.64
C PRO A 343 9.46 23.21 -29.82
N LEU A 344 10.69 23.00 -30.30
CA LEU A 344 11.87 23.61 -29.69
C LEU A 344 11.74 25.15 -29.88
N THR A 345 11.29 25.84 -28.82
CA THR A 345 11.43 27.29 -28.75
C THR A 345 12.92 27.60 -28.68
N ARG A 346 13.47 28.08 -29.80
CA ARG A 346 14.81 28.62 -29.88
C ARG A 346 14.91 29.97 -29.19
#